data_d45ec31d9bbe581d9fd573dbfc939c3c
#
_entry.id   d45ec31d9bbe581d9fd573dbfc939c3c
#
_cell.length_a   1.000
_cell.length_b   1.000
_cell.length_c   1.000
_cell.angle_alpha   90.00
_cell.angle_beta   90.00
_cell.angle_gamma   90.00
#
_symmetry.space_group_name_H-M   'P 1'
#
loop_
_entity.id
_entity.type
_entity.pdbx_description
1 polymer ?
#
loop_
_entity_poly.entity_id
_entity_poly.type
_entity_poly.pdbx_seq_one_letter_code
_entity_poly.pdbx_strand_id
1 'polypeptide(L)'
;MTGPKRVKKLLTIGSILLCLALPARAAEGDSTPYDGDLQRLAEILGSLQFLRTVCAANEGQKWRNEMQDLLDAEVPPGERRRKIVASFNRGYRTYQQTYRTCTPAADIAIRRYLDEGAKIAREITARYAN
;
A
#
# COMPACT_ATOMS: atom_id res chain seq x y z
N MET A 1 73.36 47.08 7.30
CA MET A 1 72.07 47.75 6.98
C MET A 1 71.18 46.73 6.34
N THR A 2 70.36 46.10 7.17
CA THR A 2 69.44 45.02 6.72
C THR A 2 68.02 45.52 6.88
N GLY A 3 67.32 45.72 5.77
CA GLY A 3 65.93 46.12 5.76
C GLY A 3 64.97 44.98 6.14
N PRO A 4 63.85 45.23 6.83
CA PRO A 4 62.96 44.24 7.26
C PRO A 4 62.16 43.66 6.09
N LYS A 5 62.24 42.38 5.91
CA LYS A 5 61.40 41.64 4.95
C LYS A 5 59.95 41.61 5.43
N ARG A 6 59.05 42.26 4.74
CA ARG A 6 57.62 42.18 4.98
C ARG A 6 57.12 40.80 4.57
N VAL A 7 56.74 40.03 5.54
CA VAL A 7 56.00 38.76 5.31
C VAL A 7 54.57 39.12 5.00
N LYS A 8 54.17 38.96 3.72
CA LYS A 8 52.78 39.04 3.33
C LYS A 8 52.05 37.78 3.82
N LYS A 9 51.20 37.95 4.81
CA LYS A 9 50.25 36.91 5.19
C LYS A 9 49.21 36.74 4.12
N LEU A 10 49.29 35.66 3.36
CA LEU A 10 48.24 35.23 2.45
C LEU A 10 47.12 34.64 3.33
N LEU A 11 46.04 35.39 3.45
CA LEU A 11 44.77 34.88 3.98
C LEU A 11 44.13 34.01 2.88
N THR A 12 44.27 32.71 3.00
CA THR A 12 43.47 31.74 2.25
C THR A 12 42.08 31.68 2.87
N ILE A 13 41.15 32.35 2.23
CA ILE A 13 39.72 32.21 2.53
C ILE A 13 39.30 30.84 2.02
N GLY A 14 39.24 29.86 2.96
CA GLY A 14 38.65 28.56 2.69
C GLY A 14 37.14 28.71 2.49
N SER A 15 36.70 28.67 1.24
CA SER A 15 35.27 28.59 0.90
C SER A 15 34.77 27.23 1.28
N ILE A 16 34.14 27.13 2.46
CA ILE A 16 33.42 25.91 2.89
C ILE A 16 32.14 25.88 2.06
N LEU A 17 32.17 25.07 0.99
CA LEU A 17 30.99 24.73 0.22
C LEU A 17 30.13 23.78 1.06
N LEU A 18 29.20 24.35 1.81
CA LEU A 18 28.20 23.60 2.57
C LEU A 18 27.20 22.97 1.57
N CYS A 19 27.47 21.76 1.11
CA CYS A 19 26.51 20.97 0.37
C CYS A 19 25.32 20.66 1.29
N LEU A 20 24.26 21.47 1.17
CA LEU A 20 22.95 21.13 1.69
C LEU A 20 22.44 19.90 0.92
N ALA A 21 22.75 18.72 1.44
CA ALA A 21 22.10 17.49 1.03
C ALA A 21 20.63 17.59 1.45
N LEU A 22 19.79 18.07 0.54
CA LEU A 22 18.35 17.94 0.67
C LEU A 22 18.05 16.43 0.69
N PRO A 23 17.36 15.92 1.72
CA PRO A 23 16.89 14.53 1.66
C PRO A 23 16.00 14.42 0.42
N ALA A 24 16.42 13.60 -0.54
CA ALA A 24 15.54 13.19 -1.61
C ALA A 24 14.40 12.43 -0.97
N ARG A 25 13.26 13.10 -0.77
CA ARG A 25 12.01 12.39 -0.50
C ARG A 25 11.77 11.53 -1.72
N ALA A 26 11.92 10.21 -1.54
CA ALA A 26 11.39 9.28 -2.50
C ALA A 26 9.93 9.68 -2.72
N ALA A 27 9.55 9.96 -3.96
CA ALA A 27 8.17 10.23 -4.31
C ALA A 27 7.37 9.00 -3.87
N GLU A 28 6.73 9.09 -2.71
CA GLU A 28 5.66 8.15 -2.35
C GLU A 28 4.66 8.29 -3.47
N GLY A 29 4.39 7.21 -4.21
CA GLY A 29 3.40 7.23 -5.28
C GLY A 29 2.16 7.94 -4.76
N ASP A 30 1.74 9.00 -5.44
CA ASP A 30 0.73 9.92 -4.97
C ASP A 30 -0.50 9.13 -4.50
N SER A 31 -0.93 9.38 -3.26
CA SER A 31 -2.17 8.81 -2.75
C SER A 31 -3.33 9.30 -3.61
N THR A 32 -4.25 8.40 -3.93
CA THR A 32 -5.45 8.75 -4.70
C THR A 32 -6.63 9.01 -3.76
N PRO A 33 -7.66 9.77 -4.21
CA PRO A 33 -8.85 9.99 -3.39
C PRO A 33 -9.59 8.71 -3.00
N TYR A 34 -9.38 7.62 -3.74
CA TYR A 34 -10.03 6.32 -3.50
C TYR A 34 -9.13 5.28 -2.81
N ASP A 35 -8.00 5.69 -2.24
CA ASP A 35 -7.11 4.76 -1.53
C ASP A 35 -7.77 4.09 -0.32
N GLY A 36 -8.65 4.80 0.38
CA GLY A 36 -9.45 4.21 1.45
C GLY A 36 -10.36 3.09 0.95
N ASP A 37 -10.99 3.29 -0.18
CA ASP A 37 -11.84 2.29 -0.84
C ASP A 37 -11.02 1.11 -1.35
N LEU A 38 -9.83 1.35 -1.92
CA LEU A 38 -8.92 0.27 -2.33
C LEU A 38 -8.44 -0.56 -1.14
N GLN A 39 -8.10 0.06 -0.02
CA GLN A 39 -7.72 -0.65 1.20
C GLN A 39 -8.89 -1.48 1.74
N ARG A 40 -10.09 -0.94 1.74
CA ARG A 40 -11.29 -1.69 2.15
C ARG A 40 -11.59 -2.85 1.21
N LEU A 41 -11.50 -2.64 -0.09
CA LEU A 41 -11.66 -3.70 -1.09
C LEU A 41 -10.61 -4.81 -0.89
N ALA A 42 -9.36 -4.45 -0.68
CA ALA A 42 -8.28 -5.40 -0.40
C ALA A 42 -8.56 -6.24 0.86
N GLU A 43 -9.04 -5.62 1.93
CA GLU A 43 -9.43 -6.31 3.16
C GLU A 43 -10.57 -7.31 2.92
N ILE A 44 -11.56 -6.91 2.12
CA ILE A 44 -12.66 -7.79 1.71
C ILE A 44 -12.14 -8.99 0.91
N LEU A 45 -11.25 -8.77 -0.06
CA LEU A 45 -10.65 -9.84 -0.85
C LEU A 45 -9.87 -10.84 0.01
N GLY A 46 -9.13 -10.34 1.00
CA GLY A 46 -8.43 -11.19 1.97
C GLY A 46 -9.38 -12.01 2.84
N SER A 47 -10.45 -11.38 3.31
CA SER A 47 -11.51 -12.03 4.10
C SER A 47 -12.20 -13.13 3.29
N LEU A 48 -12.54 -12.84 2.03
CA LEU A 48 -13.17 -13.81 1.13
C LEU A 48 -12.21 -14.96 0.80
N GLN A 49 -10.92 -14.71 0.60
CA GLN A 49 -9.95 -15.77 0.36
C GLN A 49 -9.97 -16.81 1.47
N PHE A 50 -10.05 -16.39 2.72
CA PHE A 50 -10.12 -17.32 3.84
C PHE A 50 -11.51 -17.94 3.99
N LEU A 51 -12.55 -17.14 4.07
CA LEU A 51 -13.91 -17.60 4.32
C LEU A 51 -14.43 -18.57 3.25
N ARG A 52 -14.16 -18.28 1.97
CA ARG A 52 -14.57 -19.16 0.87
C ARG A 52 -13.81 -20.48 0.89
N THR A 53 -12.56 -20.48 1.31
CA THR A 53 -11.79 -21.72 1.52
C THR A 53 -12.38 -22.55 2.66
N VAL A 54 -12.67 -21.95 3.79
CA VAL A 54 -13.26 -22.62 4.96
C VAL A 54 -14.66 -23.16 4.65
N CYS A 55 -15.44 -22.43 3.86
CA CYS A 55 -16.78 -22.85 3.44
C CYS A 55 -16.80 -23.73 2.17
N ALA A 56 -15.67 -24.33 1.81
CA ALA A 56 -15.51 -25.30 0.73
C ALA A 56 -16.04 -24.83 -0.65
N ALA A 57 -15.84 -23.55 -0.98
CA ALA A 57 -16.28 -23.01 -2.25
C ALA A 57 -15.48 -23.52 -3.46
N ASN A 58 -14.38 -24.23 -3.22
CA ASN A 58 -13.50 -24.81 -4.24
C ASN A 58 -13.03 -23.79 -5.30
N GLU A 59 -12.72 -22.58 -4.87
CA GLU A 59 -12.28 -21.48 -5.74
C GLU A 59 -10.76 -21.31 -5.79
N GLY A 60 -10.01 -22.10 -5.00
CA GLY A 60 -8.56 -22.06 -4.93
C GLY A 60 -8.03 -20.66 -4.56
N GLN A 61 -7.23 -20.07 -5.43
CA GLN A 61 -6.60 -18.77 -5.23
C GLN A 61 -7.37 -17.61 -5.89
N LYS A 62 -8.63 -17.80 -6.23
CA LYS A 62 -9.42 -16.79 -6.96
C LYS A 62 -9.28 -15.38 -6.35
N TRP A 63 -9.55 -15.22 -5.07
CA TRP A 63 -9.57 -13.91 -4.40
C TRP A 63 -8.17 -13.30 -4.26
N ARG A 64 -7.15 -14.13 -4.16
CA ARG A 64 -5.76 -13.70 -4.19
C ARG A 64 -5.36 -13.23 -5.59
N ASN A 65 -5.82 -13.89 -6.63
CA ASN A 65 -5.58 -13.49 -8.01
C ASN A 65 -6.30 -12.17 -8.32
N GLU A 66 -7.57 -12.00 -7.88
CA GLU A 66 -8.29 -10.72 -8.00
C GLU A 66 -7.53 -9.57 -7.31
N MET A 67 -6.95 -9.84 -6.14
CA MET A 67 -6.09 -8.87 -5.46
C MET A 67 -4.86 -8.52 -6.28
N GLN A 68 -4.21 -9.51 -6.88
CA GLN A 68 -3.02 -9.27 -7.71
C GLN A 68 -3.37 -8.45 -8.94
N ASP A 69 -4.46 -8.76 -9.60
CA ASP A 69 -4.94 -8.02 -10.77
C ASP A 69 -5.26 -6.56 -10.41
N LEU A 70 -5.89 -6.33 -9.25
CA LEU A 70 -6.14 -4.98 -8.73
C LEU A 70 -4.85 -4.20 -8.53
N LEU A 71 -3.85 -4.82 -7.90
CA LEU A 71 -2.56 -4.19 -7.66
C LEU A 71 -1.84 -3.84 -8.97
N ASP A 72 -1.84 -4.76 -9.92
CA ASP A 72 -1.15 -4.57 -11.20
C ASP A 72 -1.82 -3.49 -12.07
N ALA A 73 -3.14 -3.37 -11.97
CA ALA A 73 -3.89 -2.35 -12.70
C ALA A 73 -3.77 -0.94 -12.07
N GLU A 74 -3.80 -0.83 -10.74
CA GLU A 74 -4.06 0.44 -10.06
C GLU A 74 -2.92 0.92 -9.16
N VAL A 75 -1.99 0.04 -8.77
CA VAL A 75 -1.07 0.33 -7.68
C VAL A 75 0.37 -0.06 -8.02
N PRO A 76 1.16 0.86 -8.57
CA PRO A 76 2.58 0.61 -8.81
C PRO A 76 3.33 0.20 -7.53
N PRO A 77 4.47 -0.49 -7.65
CA PRO A 77 5.31 -0.83 -6.49
C PRO A 77 5.65 0.40 -5.65
N GLY A 78 5.64 0.25 -4.33
CA GLY A 78 5.97 1.32 -3.38
C GLY A 78 5.18 1.21 -2.07
N GLU A 79 5.24 2.26 -1.26
CA GLU A 79 4.61 2.32 0.05
C GLU A 79 3.08 2.15 -0.02
N ARG A 80 2.46 2.80 -1.00
CA ARG A 80 1.03 2.70 -1.24
C ARG A 80 0.61 1.24 -1.47
N ARG A 81 1.34 0.51 -2.32
CA ARG A 81 1.09 -0.92 -2.59
C ARG A 81 1.25 -1.75 -1.32
N ARG A 82 2.27 -1.49 -0.50
CA ARG A 82 2.48 -2.21 0.77
C ARG A 82 1.30 -2.02 1.73
N LYS A 83 0.74 -0.83 1.84
CA LYS A 83 -0.44 -0.54 2.69
C LYS A 83 -1.67 -1.33 2.22
N ILE A 84 -1.90 -1.39 0.93
CA ILE A 84 -3.04 -2.11 0.34
C ILE A 84 -2.87 -3.62 0.53
N VAL A 85 -1.66 -4.17 0.30
CA VAL A 85 -1.35 -5.58 0.59
C VAL A 85 -1.51 -5.91 2.08
N ALA A 86 -1.11 -5.02 2.97
CA ALA A 86 -1.32 -5.19 4.42
C ALA A 86 -2.81 -5.27 4.78
N SER A 87 -3.68 -4.55 4.08
CA SER A 87 -5.13 -4.62 4.27
C SER A 87 -5.69 -6.00 3.87
N PHE A 88 -5.26 -6.54 2.74
CA PHE A 88 -5.60 -7.92 2.35
C PHE A 88 -5.18 -8.93 3.43
N ASN A 89 -3.94 -8.86 3.86
CA ASN A 89 -3.41 -9.77 4.88
C ASN A 89 -4.17 -9.64 6.21
N ARG A 90 -4.58 -8.43 6.59
CA ARG A 90 -5.39 -8.19 7.78
C ARG A 90 -6.75 -8.89 7.68
N GLY A 91 -7.45 -8.74 6.56
CA GLY A 91 -8.73 -9.40 6.32
C GLY A 91 -8.61 -10.92 6.41
N TYR A 92 -7.64 -11.50 5.74
CA TYR A 92 -7.36 -12.93 5.78
C TYR A 92 -7.11 -13.43 7.22
N ARG A 93 -6.20 -12.79 7.94
CA ARG A 93 -5.80 -13.20 9.29
C ARG A 93 -6.91 -13.05 10.32
N THR A 94 -7.73 -12.02 10.22
CA THR A 94 -8.85 -11.79 11.13
C THR A 94 -9.80 -12.99 11.14
N TYR A 95 -10.13 -13.50 9.98
CA TYR A 95 -11.02 -14.65 9.87
C TYR A 95 -10.32 -15.98 10.13
N GLN A 96 -9.06 -16.11 9.75
CA GLN A 96 -8.23 -17.28 10.08
C GLN A 96 -8.15 -17.52 11.59
N GLN A 97 -8.10 -16.46 12.38
CA GLN A 97 -8.07 -16.56 13.85
C GLN A 97 -9.45 -16.86 14.45
N THR A 98 -10.52 -16.53 13.75
CA THR A 98 -11.89 -16.60 14.26
C THR A 98 -12.60 -17.90 13.88
N TYR A 99 -12.44 -18.36 12.63
CA TYR A 99 -13.16 -19.49 12.09
C TYR A 99 -12.23 -20.66 11.73
N ARG A 100 -12.54 -21.84 12.25
CA ARG A 100 -11.87 -23.11 11.88
C ARG A 100 -12.73 -23.96 10.96
N THR A 101 -14.02 -23.72 10.95
CA THR A 101 -15.03 -24.42 10.16
C THR A 101 -16.01 -23.41 9.58
N CYS A 102 -16.72 -23.80 8.52
CA CYS A 102 -17.81 -22.99 8.00
C CYS A 102 -18.98 -22.98 8.99
N THR A 103 -19.42 -21.77 9.34
CA THR A 103 -20.55 -21.55 10.24
C THR A 103 -21.61 -20.70 9.51
N PRO A 104 -22.87 -20.66 10.02
CA PRO A 104 -23.87 -19.71 9.49
C PRO A 104 -23.41 -18.25 9.50
N ALA A 105 -22.64 -17.85 10.52
CA ALA A 105 -22.05 -16.52 10.60
C ALA A 105 -21.00 -16.27 9.51
N ALA A 106 -20.21 -17.29 9.17
CA ALA A 106 -19.26 -17.21 8.05
C ALA A 106 -19.99 -17.02 6.71
N ASP A 107 -21.09 -17.74 6.48
CA ASP A 107 -21.92 -17.56 5.28
C ASP A 107 -22.52 -16.15 5.18
N ILE A 108 -22.99 -15.61 6.29
CA ILE A 108 -23.50 -14.23 6.34
C ILE A 108 -22.38 -13.24 6.00
N ALA A 109 -21.19 -13.42 6.57
CA ALA A 109 -20.04 -12.58 6.30
C ALA A 109 -19.65 -12.63 4.81
N ILE A 110 -19.64 -13.82 4.20
CA ILE A 110 -19.36 -13.99 2.77
C ILE A 110 -20.33 -13.17 1.93
N ARG A 111 -21.63 -13.30 2.14
CA ARG A 111 -22.64 -12.55 1.37
C ARG A 111 -22.46 -11.04 1.51
N ARG A 112 -22.26 -10.57 2.73
CA ARG A 112 -22.00 -9.13 2.98
C ARG A 112 -20.76 -8.63 2.25
N TYR A 113 -19.67 -9.38 2.28
CA TYR A 113 -18.44 -8.97 1.62
C TYR A 113 -18.54 -9.02 0.09
N LEU A 114 -19.24 -9.99 -0.47
CA LEU A 114 -19.50 -10.02 -1.90
C LEU A 114 -20.30 -8.78 -2.35
N ASP A 115 -21.33 -8.42 -1.60
CA ASP A 115 -22.15 -7.24 -1.89
C ASP A 115 -21.37 -5.94 -1.70
N GLU A 116 -20.67 -5.79 -0.58
CA GLU A 116 -19.88 -4.60 -0.29
C GLU A 116 -18.71 -4.42 -1.27
N GLY A 117 -17.99 -5.49 -1.56
CA GLY A 117 -16.87 -5.46 -2.50
C GLY A 117 -17.33 -5.07 -3.91
N ALA A 118 -18.43 -5.65 -4.38
CA ALA A 118 -19.02 -5.29 -5.68
C ALA A 118 -19.46 -3.82 -5.73
N LYS A 119 -20.04 -3.31 -4.65
CA LYS A 119 -20.43 -1.90 -4.52
C LYS A 119 -19.22 -0.98 -4.59
N ILE A 120 -18.18 -1.24 -3.80
CA ILE A 120 -16.95 -0.43 -3.78
C ILE A 120 -16.31 -0.42 -5.17
N ALA A 121 -16.16 -1.58 -5.82
CA ALA A 121 -15.60 -1.69 -7.16
C ALA A 121 -16.36 -0.84 -8.18
N ARG A 122 -17.69 -0.88 -8.15
CA ARG A 122 -18.53 -0.04 -9.02
C ARG A 122 -18.37 1.45 -8.72
N GLU A 123 -18.30 1.83 -7.46
CA GLU A 123 -18.14 3.24 -7.05
C GLU A 123 -16.80 3.81 -7.49
N ILE A 124 -15.72 3.07 -7.33
CA ILE A 124 -14.40 3.47 -7.81
C ILE A 124 -14.43 3.65 -9.34
N THR A 125 -14.96 2.68 -10.06
CA THR A 125 -15.06 2.73 -11.53
C THR A 125 -15.91 3.91 -11.98
N ALA A 126 -17.07 4.14 -11.38
CA ALA A 126 -17.98 5.21 -11.76
C ALA A 126 -17.41 6.62 -11.51
N ARG A 127 -16.61 6.79 -10.46
CA ARG A 127 -16.11 8.11 -10.06
C ARG A 127 -14.75 8.45 -10.66
N TYR A 128 -13.89 7.47 -10.89
CA TYR A 128 -12.46 7.70 -11.16
C TYR A 128 -11.94 7.06 -12.44
N ALA A 129 -12.67 6.12 -13.04
CA ALA A 129 -12.32 5.58 -14.35
C ALA A 129 -12.83 6.53 -15.46
N ASN A 130 -11.89 7.18 -16.15
CA ASN A 130 -12.14 7.97 -17.36
C ASN A 130 -11.55 7.27 -18.58
#